data_e556ff73e7ec44a5a0bd3e70e35397dd
#
_entry.id   e556ff73e7ec44a5a0bd3e70e35397dd
#
_cell.length_a   1.000
_cell.length_b   1.000
_cell.length_c   1.000
_cell.angle_alpha   90.00
_cell.angle_beta   90.00
_cell.angle_gamma   90.00
#
_symmetry.space_group_name_H-M   'P 1'
#
loop_
_entity.id
_entity.type
_entity.pdbx_description
1 polymer ?
#
loop_
_entity_poly.entity_id
_entity_poly.type
_entity_poly.pdbx_seq_one_letter_code
_entity_poly.pdbx_strand_id
1 'polypeptide(L)'
;MLTEALAPSAIAGIKRDNPELFSAQRRYLRYLGVFAVLIALYYLYFFTYYGIPWDAVVRGTNQIGRYFLRMFVWHNFSQWPLMYYFQQIAMTLAIVFAGTITASFLALPLSFLAARNVMSTPLLRPVSLVVRRLLDVLRGLDMAIWGLIFVRAVGMGPLAGVLAIIMQDMGLLGKLYAEGHEAVERSPSRGLRALGANPLQTHRFGIFTQSFPTFLALSLYQIESNTRSAAVLGFVGAGGIGLVYAENMRLWNWDVVMFITLILVVIVMAMDKISSILRAKYIHGEDIDLFDPPRKPKTPVKLYRP
;
A
#
# COMPACT_ATOMS: atom_id res chain seq x y z
N MET A 1 40.63 13.08 -7.30
CA MET A 1 41.13 14.42 -7.74
C MET A 1 40.00 15.16 -8.43
N LEU A 2 39.09 15.80 -7.68
CA LEU A 2 38.06 16.73 -8.20
C LEU A 2 37.25 17.35 -7.02
N THR A 3 37.96 17.79 -5.97
CA THR A 3 37.38 18.61 -4.90
C THR A 3 38.39 19.61 -4.34
N GLU A 4 39.10 20.31 -5.23
CA GLU A 4 39.67 21.59 -4.85
C GLU A 4 38.54 22.61 -4.91
N ALA A 5 38.10 23.05 -3.74
CA ALA A 5 37.11 24.12 -3.64
C ALA A 5 37.72 25.36 -4.34
N LEU A 6 37.12 25.77 -5.45
CA LEU A 6 37.50 26.98 -6.19
C LEU A 6 37.54 28.16 -5.23
N ALA A 7 38.67 28.89 -5.24
CA ALA A 7 38.82 30.09 -4.40
C ALA A 7 37.64 31.08 -4.64
N PRO A 8 37.16 31.80 -3.63
CA PRO A 8 36.02 32.73 -3.77
C PRO A 8 36.22 33.76 -4.92
N SER A 9 37.46 34.13 -5.23
CA SER A 9 37.83 35.00 -6.35
C SER A 9 37.59 34.36 -7.71
N ALA A 10 37.86 33.06 -7.85
CA ALA A 10 37.61 32.30 -9.08
C ALA A 10 36.10 32.08 -9.33
N ILE A 11 35.31 31.86 -8.27
CA ILE A 11 33.87 31.83 -8.34
C ILE A 11 33.25 33.15 -8.78
N ALA A 12 33.83 34.27 -8.29
CA ALA A 12 33.42 35.62 -8.69
C ALA A 12 33.70 35.90 -10.17
N GLY A 13 34.86 35.44 -10.68
CA GLY A 13 35.20 35.50 -12.11
C GLY A 13 34.24 34.69 -13.00
N ILE A 14 34.01 33.45 -12.67
CA ILE A 14 33.08 32.57 -13.41
C ILE A 14 31.65 33.16 -13.41
N LYS A 15 31.22 33.78 -12.30
CA LYS A 15 29.92 34.41 -12.18
C LYS A 15 29.81 35.68 -13.04
N ARG A 16 30.94 36.36 -13.31
CA ARG A 16 31.01 37.57 -14.14
C ARG A 16 30.98 37.19 -15.65
N ASP A 17 31.69 36.12 -15.99
CA ASP A 17 31.86 35.67 -17.37
C ASP A 17 30.66 34.84 -17.88
N ASN A 18 29.89 34.21 -16.97
CA ASN A 18 28.73 33.38 -17.32
C ASN A 18 27.49 33.78 -16.51
N PRO A 19 26.93 35.00 -16.72
CA PRO A 19 25.77 35.48 -15.99
C PRO A 19 24.51 34.63 -16.23
N GLU A 20 24.44 33.90 -17.35
CA GLU A 20 23.32 33.04 -17.71
C GLU A 20 23.18 31.82 -16.79
N LEU A 21 24.28 31.22 -16.32
CA LEU A 21 24.27 30.09 -15.39
C LEU A 21 23.67 30.47 -14.03
N PHE A 22 23.89 31.71 -13.62
CA PHE A 22 23.34 32.23 -12.34
C PHE A 22 21.97 32.91 -12.50
N SER A 23 21.57 33.23 -13.71
CA SER A 23 20.21 33.75 -13.98
C SER A 23 19.13 32.66 -13.90
N ALA A 24 19.50 31.38 -14.06
CA ALA A 24 18.59 30.25 -13.90
C ALA A 24 18.02 30.18 -12.48
N GLN A 25 18.86 30.42 -11.44
CA GLN A 25 18.40 30.43 -10.05
C GLN A 25 17.46 31.59 -9.75
N ARG A 26 17.70 32.78 -10.32
CA ARG A 26 16.80 33.93 -10.17
C ARG A 26 15.48 33.74 -10.94
N ARG A 27 15.52 33.09 -12.08
CA ARG A 27 14.32 32.71 -12.84
C ARG A 27 13.50 31.70 -12.04
N TYR A 28 14.14 30.65 -11.51
CA TYR A 28 13.48 29.66 -10.65
C TYR A 28 12.81 30.29 -9.42
N LEU A 29 13.50 31.18 -8.71
CA LEU A 29 12.93 31.92 -7.57
C LEU A 29 11.74 32.81 -7.98
N ARG A 30 11.78 33.44 -9.16
CA ARG A 30 10.65 34.20 -9.69
C ARG A 30 9.44 33.30 -10.01
N TYR A 31 9.66 32.14 -10.67
CA TYR A 31 8.58 31.20 -10.93
C TYR A 31 8.01 30.63 -9.63
N LEU A 32 8.86 30.33 -8.65
CA LEU A 32 8.42 29.88 -7.33
C LEU A 32 7.59 30.98 -6.63
N GLY A 33 8.02 32.24 -6.74
CA GLY A 33 7.27 33.39 -6.20
C GLY A 33 5.90 33.55 -6.87
N VAL A 34 5.86 33.50 -8.20
CA VAL A 34 4.59 33.57 -8.96
C VAL A 34 3.68 32.40 -8.59
N PHE A 35 4.24 31.19 -8.49
CA PHE A 35 3.48 30.00 -8.10
C PHE A 35 2.94 30.12 -6.66
N ALA A 36 3.74 30.61 -5.73
CA ALA A 36 3.31 30.88 -4.36
C ALA A 36 2.18 31.93 -4.29
N VAL A 37 2.27 32.99 -5.10
CA VAL A 37 1.22 34.02 -5.19
C VAL A 37 -0.06 33.42 -5.77
N LEU A 38 0.04 32.62 -6.84
CA LEU A 38 -1.13 31.93 -7.42
C LEU A 38 -1.80 31.01 -6.43
N ILE A 39 -1.01 30.23 -5.65
CA ILE A 39 -1.53 29.40 -4.56
C ILE A 39 -2.23 30.25 -3.51
N ALA A 40 -1.61 31.34 -3.06
CA ALA A 40 -2.20 32.25 -2.07
C ALA A 40 -3.51 32.86 -2.56
N LEU A 41 -3.56 33.31 -3.83
CA LEU A 41 -4.77 33.83 -4.46
C LEU A 41 -5.86 32.74 -4.61
N TYR A 42 -5.47 31.52 -4.95
CA TYR A 42 -6.41 30.40 -4.99
C TYR A 42 -7.02 30.09 -3.62
N TYR A 43 -6.21 30.05 -2.55
CA TYR A 43 -6.73 29.86 -1.19
C TYR A 43 -7.60 31.05 -0.74
N LEU A 44 -7.20 32.28 -1.04
CA LEU A 44 -8.00 33.46 -0.74
C LEU A 44 -9.36 33.39 -1.46
N TYR A 45 -9.35 33.05 -2.76
CA TYR A 45 -10.57 32.83 -3.52
C TYR A 45 -11.43 31.72 -2.92
N PHE A 46 -10.80 30.57 -2.57
CA PHE A 46 -11.49 29.44 -1.95
C PHE A 46 -12.18 29.83 -0.65
N PHE A 47 -11.48 30.48 0.27
CA PHE A 47 -12.04 30.91 1.56
C PHE A 47 -13.16 31.95 1.38
N THR A 48 -13.02 32.88 0.44
CA THR A 48 -14.05 33.90 0.16
C THR A 48 -15.26 33.32 -0.56
N TYR A 49 -15.04 32.46 -1.56
CA TYR A 49 -16.11 31.85 -2.34
C TYR A 49 -16.98 30.89 -1.51
N TYR A 50 -16.35 30.05 -0.68
CA TYR A 50 -17.09 29.13 0.19
C TYR A 50 -17.56 29.78 1.50
N GLY A 51 -17.28 31.06 1.71
CA GLY A 51 -17.72 31.80 2.88
C GLY A 51 -17.30 31.18 4.21
N ILE A 52 -16.10 30.57 4.28
CA ILE A 52 -15.58 29.91 5.48
C ILE A 52 -15.12 31.01 6.47
N PRO A 53 -15.84 31.23 7.57
CA PRO A 53 -15.45 32.26 8.52
C PRO A 53 -14.21 31.81 9.32
N TRP A 54 -13.26 32.71 9.50
CA TRP A 54 -12.01 32.43 10.23
C TRP A 54 -12.25 31.97 11.67
N ASP A 55 -13.30 32.48 12.31
CA ASP A 55 -13.71 32.05 13.64
C ASP A 55 -14.17 30.58 13.67
N ALA A 56 -14.72 30.03 12.58
CA ALA A 56 -15.02 28.59 12.47
C ALA A 56 -13.74 27.76 12.43
N VAL A 57 -12.70 28.22 11.74
CA VAL A 57 -11.39 27.57 11.72
C VAL A 57 -10.74 27.56 13.10
N VAL A 58 -10.73 28.71 13.78
CA VAL A 58 -10.18 28.84 15.14
C VAL A 58 -10.99 27.99 16.14
N ARG A 59 -12.33 28.04 16.07
CA ARG A 59 -13.17 27.18 16.92
C ARG A 59 -12.92 25.69 16.65
N GLY A 60 -12.80 25.29 15.37
CA GLY A 60 -12.49 23.93 14.98
C GLY A 60 -11.15 23.44 15.53
N THR A 61 -10.11 24.25 15.42
CA THR A 61 -8.78 23.95 15.98
C THR A 61 -8.82 23.76 17.49
N ASN A 62 -9.53 24.66 18.21
CA ASN A 62 -9.71 24.54 19.66
C ASN A 62 -10.55 23.31 20.05
N GLN A 63 -11.52 22.92 19.24
CA GLN A 63 -12.30 21.71 19.47
C GLN A 63 -11.45 20.46 19.27
N ILE A 64 -10.66 20.38 18.19
CA ILE A 64 -9.74 19.27 17.93
C ILE A 64 -8.77 19.11 19.11
N GLY A 65 -8.19 20.20 19.61
CA GLY A 65 -7.31 20.17 20.78
C GLY A 65 -8.01 19.60 22.03
N ARG A 66 -9.24 20.00 22.27
CA ARG A 66 -10.03 19.47 23.41
C ARG A 66 -10.37 17.98 23.25
N TYR A 67 -10.73 17.54 22.05
CA TYR A 67 -10.99 16.12 21.80
C TYR A 67 -9.72 15.29 21.95
N PHE A 68 -8.59 15.79 21.42
CA PHE A 68 -7.30 15.15 21.57
C PHE A 68 -6.91 14.98 23.07
N LEU A 69 -7.10 16.01 23.89
CA LEU A 69 -6.85 15.91 25.33
C LEU A 69 -7.78 14.89 26.02
N ARG A 70 -9.07 14.83 25.62
CA ARG A 70 -10.04 13.86 26.15
C ARG A 70 -9.65 12.40 25.81
N MET A 71 -8.98 12.17 24.69
CA MET A 71 -8.52 10.86 24.29
C MET A 71 -7.52 10.25 25.29
N PHE A 72 -6.78 11.07 26.04
CA PHE A 72 -5.80 10.60 27.04
C PHE A 72 -6.37 10.45 28.45
N VAL A 73 -7.60 10.91 28.70
CA VAL A 73 -8.23 10.79 30.01
C VAL A 73 -9.20 9.59 29.99
N TRP A 74 -8.74 8.45 30.51
CA TRP A 74 -9.50 7.21 30.49
C TRP A 74 -10.44 7.14 31.70
N HIS A 75 -11.72 7.24 31.41
CA HIS A 75 -12.75 7.13 32.42
C HIS A 75 -13.21 5.69 32.54
N ASN A 76 -13.38 5.19 33.77
CA ASN A 76 -13.95 3.87 34.07
C ASN A 76 -13.33 2.70 33.27
N PHE A 77 -12.01 2.69 33.07
CA PHE A 77 -11.29 1.65 32.32
C PHE A 77 -11.62 0.22 32.79
N SER A 78 -11.85 0.03 34.12
CA SER A 78 -12.21 -1.26 34.69
C SER A 78 -13.57 -1.80 34.25
N GLN A 79 -14.45 -0.94 33.69
CA GLN A 79 -15.78 -1.33 33.21
C GLN A 79 -15.82 -1.60 31.69
N TRP A 80 -14.70 -1.37 31.00
CA TRP A 80 -14.66 -1.60 29.57
C TRP A 80 -14.72 -3.08 29.23
N PRO A 81 -15.48 -3.48 28.20
CA PRO A 81 -15.58 -4.86 27.75
C PRO A 81 -14.35 -5.26 26.94
N LEU A 82 -13.18 -5.32 27.58
CA LEU A 82 -11.90 -5.57 26.90
C LEU A 82 -11.92 -6.87 26.09
N MET A 83 -12.53 -7.93 26.66
CA MET A 83 -12.64 -9.22 25.97
C MET A 83 -13.40 -9.10 24.66
N TYR A 84 -14.47 -8.29 24.61
CA TYR A 84 -15.19 -7.99 23.39
C TYR A 84 -14.32 -7.27 22.36
N TYR A 85 -13.50 -6.30 22.80
CA TYR A 85 -12.60 -5.59 21.87
C TYR A 85 -11.56 -6.54 21.29
N PHE A 86 -10.96 -7.42 22.08
CA PHE A 86 -10.03 -8.43 21.58
C PHE A 86 -10.69 -9.42 20.62
N GLN A 87 -11.94 -9.84 20.87
CA GLN A 87 -12.69 -10.67 19.93
C GLN A 87 -12.92 -9.95 18.59
N GLN A 88 -13.27 -8.66 18.62
CA GLN A 88 -13.46 -7.87 17.40
C GLN A 88 -12.16 -7.65 16.62
N ILE A 89 -11.04 -7.56 17.31
CA ILE A 89 -9.71 -7.52 16.69
C ILE A 89 -9.40 -8.85 16.01
N ALA A 90 -9.61 -9.97 16.71
CA ALA A 90 -9.41 -11.29 16.13
C ALA A 90 -10.31 -11.50 14.90
N MET A 91 -11.55 -11.01 14.96
CA MET A 91 -12.48 -11.02 13.82
C MET A 91 -11.93 -10.20 12.64
N THR A 92 -11.36 -9.01 12.91
CA THR A 92 -10.75 -8.17 11.87
C THR A 92 -9.60 -8.88 11.19
N LEU A 93 -8.71 -9.50 11.96
CA LEU A 93 -7.60 -10.28 11.41
C LEU A 93 -8.11 -11.48 10.61
N ALA A 94 -9.15 -12.18 11.10
CA ALA A 94 -9.77 -13.28 10.36
C ALA A 94 -10.35 -12.84 9.01
N ILE A 95 -11.01 -11.67 8.96
CA ILE A 95 -11.51 -11.07 7.71
C ILE A 95 -10.36 -10.81 6.74
N VAL A 96 -9.28 -10.18 7.22
CA VAL A 96 -8.10 -9.85 6.41
C VAL A 96 -7.45 -11.12 5.86
N PHE A 97 -7.16 -12.10 6.72
CA PHE A 97 -6.52 -13.34 6.29
C PHE A 97 -7.42 -14.12 5.31
N ALA A 98 -8.69 -14.33 5.64
CA ALA A 98 -9.62 -15.05 4.78
C ALA A 98 -9.78 -14.35 3.42
N GLY A 99 -9.95 -13.03 3.41
CA GLY A 99 -10.10 -12.24 2.20
C GLY A 99 -8.86 -12.29 1.32
N THR A 100 -7.69 -11.95 1.88
CA THR A 100 -6.44 -11.85 1.10
C THR A 100 -5.93 -13.21 0.63
N ILE A 101 -6.04 -14.27 1.45
CA ILE A 101 -5.64 -15.61 1.03
C ILE A 101 -6.54 -16.10 -0.11
N THR A 102 -7.86 -15.96 0.03
CA THR A 102 -8.79 -16.32 -1.03
C THR A 102 -8.56 -15.52 -2.31
N ALA A 103 -8.35 -14.21 -2.18
CA ALA A 103 -8.01 -13.35 -3.32
C ALA A 103 -6.71 -13.79 -4.01
N SER A 104 -5.67 -14.14 -3.25
CA SER A 104 -4.39 -14.63 -3.76
C SER A 104 -4.57 -15.91 -4.57
N PHE A 105 -5.37 -16.85 -4.07
CA PHE A 105 -5.68 -18.09 -4.81
C PHE A 105 -6.46 -17.83 -6.09
N LEU A 106 -7.44 -16.92 -6.07
CA LEU A 106 -8.21 -16.55 -7.27
C LEU A 106 -7.39 -15.73 -8.27
N ALA A 107 -6.46 -14.91 -7.76
CA ALA A 107 -5.56 -14.11 -8.58
C ALA A 107 -4.56 -14.95 -9.39
N LEU A 108 -4.13 -16.13 -8.88
CA LEU A 108 -3.18 -17.00 -9.58
C LEU A 108 -3.67 -17.40 -10.99
N PRO A 109 -4.81 -18.07 -11.18
CA PRO A 109 -5.27 -18.43 -12.51
C PRO A 109 -5.54 -17.22 -13.40
N LEU A 110 -6.07 -16.14 -12.83
CA LEU A 110 -6.31 -14.90 -13.57
C LEU A 110 -5.00 -14.26 -14.05
N SER A 111 -3.94 -14.34 -13.25
CA SER A 111 -2.63 -13.82 -13.64
C SER A 111 -2.02 -14.56 -14.83
N PHE A 112 -2.21 -15.87 -14.94
CA PHE A 112 -1.79 -16.64 -16.10
C PHE A 112 -2.53 -16.19 -17.37
N LEU A 113 -3.84 -15.97 -17.26
CA LEU A 113 -4.65 -15.49 -18.38
C LEU A 113 -4.31 -14.03 -18.74
N ALA A 114 -3.88 -13.23 -17.78
CA ALA A 114 -3.49 -11.84 -17.99
C ALA A 114 -2.05 -11.70 -18.54
N ALA A 115 -1.14 -12.63 -18.29
CA ALA A 115 0.27 -12.52 -18.66
C ALA A 115 0.49 -12.62 -20.17
N ARG A 116 1.12 -11.59 -20.77
CA ARG A 116 1.34 -11.50 -22.23
C ARG A 116 2.36 -12.49 -22.74
N ASN A 117 3.33 -12.87 -21.93
CA ASN A 117 4.32 -13.88 -22.28
C ASN A 117 3.72 -15.30 -22.31
N VAL A 118 2.66 -15.53 -21.53
CA VAL A 118 1.90 -16.79 -21.50
C VAL A 118 0.93 -16.83 -22.66
N MET A 119 0.13 -15.77 -22.85
CA MET A 119 -0.88 -15.61 -23.90
C MET A 119 -0.28 -14.98 -25.17
N SER A 120 0.90 -15.47 -25.62
CA SER A 120 1.63 -14.86 -26.73
C SER A 120 1.03 -15.13 -28.11
N THR A 121 0.18 -16.16 -28.24
CA THR A 121 -0.47 -16.56 -29.52
C THR A 121 -1.48 -15.49 -29.92
N PRO A 122 -1.59 -15.15 -31.24
CA PRO A 122 -2.54 -14.12 -31.71
C PRO A 122 -3.99 -14.40 -31.30
N LEU A 123 -4.39 -15.64 -31.22
CA LEU A 123 -5.74 -16.08 -30.82
C LEU A 123 -6.01 -15.85 -29.32
N LEU A 124 -5.00 -15.92 -28.45
CA LEU A 124 -5.13 -15.78 -27.00
C LEU A 124 -4.89 -14.35 -26.50
N ARG A 125 -4.29 -13.47 -27.33
CA ARG A 125 -4.08 -12.05 -26.98
C ARG A 125 -5.35 -11.29 -26.57
N PRO A 126 -6.50 -11.46 -27.25
CA PRO A 126 -7.73 -10.81 -26.84
C PRO A 126 -8.18 -11.21 -25.43
N VAL A 127 -8.01 -12.50 -25.07
CA VAL A 127 -8.33 -13.00 -23.72
C VAL A 127 -7.49 -12.27 -22.67
N SER A 128 -6.17 -12.20 -22.89
CA SER A 128 -5.28 -11.45 -21.99
C SER A 128 -5.69 -9.99 -21.84
N LEU A 129 -6.09 -9.34 -22.94
CA LEU A 129 -6.53 -7.96 -22.91
C LEU A 129 -7.83 -7.77 -22.10
N VAL A 130 -8.82 -8.62 -22.32
CA VAL A 130 -10.10 -8.60 -21.58
C VAL A 130 -9.87 -8.85 -20.09
N VAL A 131 -9.11 -9.88 -19.74
CA VAL A 131 -8.81 -10.18 -18.33
C VAL A 131 -8.07 -9.04 -17.67
N ARG A 132 -7.09 -8.41 -18.33
CA ARG A 132 -6.39 -7.23 -17.80
C ARG A 132 -7.35 -6.06 -17.54
N ARG A 133 -8.28 -5.80 -18.46
CA ARG A 133 -9.29 -4.74 -18.27
C ARG A 133 -10.22 -5.05 -17.12
N LEU A 134 -10.62 -6.31 -16.97
CA LEU A 134 -11.40 -6.75 -15.81
C LEU A 134 -10.65 -6.51 -14.50
N LEU A 135 -9.38 -6.93 -14.43
CA LEU A 135 -8.54 -6.68 -13.25
C LEU A 135 -8.34 -5.18 -12.98
N ASP A 136 -8.21 -4.35 -14.03
CA ASP A 136 -8.11 -2.90 -13.90
C ASP A 136 -9.39 -2.28 -13.31
N VAL A 137 -10.58 -2.78 -13.68
CA VAL A 137 -11.87 -2.35 -13.12
C VAL A 137 -12.00 -2.77 -11.67
N LEU A 138 -11.67 -4.04 -11.34
CA LEU A 138 -11.78 -4.54 -9.97
C LEU A 138 -10.93 -3.76 -8.96
N ARG A 139 -9.68 -3.45 -9.31
CA ARG A 139 -8.77 -2.66 -8.47
C ARG A 139 -9.02 -1.17 -8.52
N GLY A 140 -9.80 -0.70 -9.50
CA GLY A 140 -10.14 0.72 -9.68
C GLY A 140 -11.13 1.24 -8.65
N LEU A 141 -11.88 0.34 -8.00
CA LEU A 141 -12.77 0.67 -6.89
C LEU A 141 -12.04 0.45 -5.57
N ASP A 142 -12.16 1.41 -4.67
CA ASP A 142 -11.61 1.30 -3.32
C ASP A 142 -12.35 0.24 -2.49
N MET A 143 -11.63 -0.36 -1.53
CA MET A 143 -12.17 -1.40 -0.64
C MET A 143 -13.43 -0.96 0.10
N ALA A 144 -13.53 0.31 0.50
CA ALA A 144 -14.70 0.84 1.16
C ALA A 144 -15.94 0.82 0.25
N ILE A 145 -15.77 1.08 -1.05
CA ILE A 145 -16.87 1.04 -2.04
C ILE A 145 -17.34 -0.40 -2.21
N TRP A 146 -16.42 -1.36 -2.37
CA TRP A 146 -16.77 -2.77 -2.40
C TRP A 146 -17.48 -3.20 -1.11
N GLY A 147 -16.99 -2.73 0.05
CA GLY A 147 -17.63 -2.97 1.34
C GLY A 147 -19.08 -2.50 1.38
N LEU A 148 -19.36 -1.28 0.92
CA LEU A 148 -20.73 -0.74 0.84
C LEU A 148 -21.64 -1.58 -0.08
N ILE A 149 -21.12 -2.01 -1.23
CA ILE A 149 -21.86 -2.87 -2.18
C ILE A 149 -22.23 -4.19 -1.49
N PHE A 150 -21.25 -4.85 -0.86
CA PHE A 150 -21.50 -6.14 -0.24
C PHE A 150 -22.31 -6.04 1.05
N VAL A 151 -22.16 -5.00 1.86
CA VAL A 151 -23.03 -4.76 3.01
C VAL A 151 -24.51 -4.64 2.58
N ARG A 152 -24.76 -4.01 1.42
CA ARG A 152 -26.12 -3.94 0.86
C ARG A 152 -26.61 -5.27 0.29
N ALA A 153 -25.71 -6.10 -0.26
CA ALA A 153 -26.07 -7.36 -0.89
C ALA A 153 -26.25 -8.52 0.10
N VAL A 154 -25.34 -8.67 1.08
CA VAL A 154 -25.32 -9.82 2.00
C VAL A 154 -25.61 -9.44 3.46
N GLY A 155 -25.80 -8.14 3.74
CA GLY A 155 -26.00 -7.60 5.08
C GLY A 155 -24.71 -7.17 5.76
N MET A 156 -24.87 -6.45 6.89
CA MET A 156 -23.73 -6.04 7.74
C MET A 156 -23.05 -7.27 8.35
N GLY A 157 -21.73 -7.31 8.34
CA GLY A 157 -20.99 -8.37 9.02
C GLY A 157 -19.70 -8.78 8.33
N PRO A 158 -18.98 -9.76 8.90
CA PRO A 158 -17.65 -10.18 8.44
C PRO A 158 -17.61 -10.67 6.99
N LEU A 159 -18.70 -11.31 6.52
CA LEU A 159 -18.78 -11.83 5.15
C LEU A 159 -18.66 -10.70 4.12
N ALA A 160 -19.33 -9.58 4.34
CA ALA A 160 -19.23 -8.41 3.46
C ALA A 160 -17.78 -7.89 3.39
N GLY A 161 -17.08 -7.89 4.53
CA GLY A 161 -15.67 -7.50 4.60
C GLY A 161 -14.75 -8.43 3.82
N VAL A 162 -14.92 -9.74 3.98
CA VAL A 162 -14.15 -10.75 3.24
C VAL A 162 -14.37 -10.59 1.73
N LEU A 163 -15.62 -10.44 1.28
CA LEU A 163 -15.94 -10.27 -0.14
C LEU A 163 -15.36 -8.97 -0.72
N ALA A 164 -15.37 -7.87 0.05
CA ALA A 164 -14.79 -6.61 -0.37
C ALA A 164 -13.27 -6.73 -0.61
N ILE A 165 -12.56 -7.38 0.32
CA ILE A 165 -11.13 -7.67 0.19
C ILE A 165 -10.87 -8.56 -1.03
N ILE A 166 -11.65 -9.64 -1.20
CA ILE A 166 -11.49 -10.55 -2.33
C ILE A 166 -11.58 -9.80 -3.66
N MET A 167 -12.58 -8.96 -3.85
CA MET A 167 -12.80 -8.27 -5.12
C MET A 167 -11.67 -7.29 -5.46
N GLN A 168 -11.25 -6.46 -4.50
CA GLN A 168 -10.17 -5.51 -4.71
C GLN A 168 -8.83 -6.22 -4.90
N ASP A 169 -8.49 -7.15 -4.01
CA ASP A 169 -7.18 -7.81 -4.03
C ASP A 169 -7.04 -8.76 -5.22
N MET A 170 -8.09 -9.43 -5.64
CA MET A 170 -8.09 -10.23 -6.86
C MET A 170 -7.71 -9.38 -8.08
N GLY A 171 -8.23 -8.15 -8.17
CA GLY A 171 -7.86 -7.18 -9.21
C GLY A 171 -6.40 -6.74 -9.10
N LEU A 172 -5.96 -6.39 -7.90
CA LEU A 172 -4.61 -5.89 -7.64
C LEU A 172 -3.56 -6.99 -7.79
N LEU A 173 -3.70 -8.10 -7.05
CA LEU A 173 -2.76 -9.21 -7.07
C LEU A 173 -2.74 -9.92 -8.41
N GLY A 174 -3.90 -10.09 -9.06
CA GLY A 174 -3.97 -10.70 -10.40
C GLY A 174 -3.13 -9.94 -11.42
N LYS A 175 -3.13 -8.61 -11.36
CA LYS A 175 -2.28 -7.79 -12.23
C LYS A 175 -0.81 -7.84 -11.83
N LEU A 176 -0.49 -7.68 -10.55
CA LEU A 176 0.88 -7.75 -10.06
C LEU A 176 1.53 -9.11 -10.32
N TYR A 177 0.78 -10.19 -10.18
CA TYR A 177 1.25 -11.53 -10.52
C TYR A 177 1.48 -11.70 -12.03
N ALA A 178 0.60 -11.13 -12.87
CA ALA A 178 0.80 -11.15 -14.31
C ALA A 178 2.07 -10.39 -14.71
N GLU A 179 2.33 -9.25 -14.11
CA GLU A 179 3.58 -8.48 -14.29
C GLU A 179 4.80 -9.26 -13.74
N GLY A 180 4.65 -9.97 -12.62
CA GLY A 180 5.66 -10.88 -12.09
C GLY A 180 5.99 -12.04 -13.05
N HIS A 181 5.00 -12.62 -13.73
CA HIS A 181 5.23 -13.61 -14.79
C HIS A 181 5.95 -13.01 -16.01
N GLU A 182 5.72 -11.74 -16.32
CA GLU A 182 6.36 -11.06 -17.45
C GLU A 182 7.81 -10.65 -17.16
N ALA A 183 8.13 -10.39 -15.89
CA ALA A 183 9.44 -9.93 -15.44
C ALA A 183 10.50 -11.03 -15.31
N VAL A 184 10.12 -12.31 -15.38
CA VAL A 184 11.06 -13.42 -15.22
C VAL A 184 12.08 -13.50 -16.36
N GLU A 185 13.28 -14.03 -16.06
CA GLU A 185 14.32 -14.25 -17.03
C GLU A 185 13.89 -15.32 -18.06
N ARG A 186 14.17 -15.04 -19.34
CA ARG A 186 13.79 -15.92 -20.45
C ARG A 186 14.75 -17.08 -20.69
N SER A 187 15.94 -17.05 -20.12
CA SER A 187 16.98 -18.06 -20.34
C SER A 187 16.54 -19.46 -19.92
N PRO A 188 16.00 -19.71 -18.70
CA PRO A 188 15.54 -21.02 -18.29
C PRO A 188 14.40 -21.56 -19.18
N SER A 189 13.47 -20.69 -19.58
CA SER A 189 12.35 -21.09 -20.46
C SER A 189 12.83 -21.50 -21.86
N ARG A 190 13.88 -20.85 -22.38
CA ARG A 190 14.52 -21.24 -23.66
C ARG A 190 15.24 -22.57 -23.56
N GLY A 191 15.98 -22.78 -22.48
CA GLY A 191 16.66 -24.07 -22.22
C GLY A 191 15.69 -25.25 -22.15
N LEU A 192 14.57 -25.09 -21.42
CA LEU A 192 13.54 -26.12 -21.34
C LEU A 192 12.92 -26.45 -22.71
N ARG A 193 12.66 -25.45 -23.55
CA ARG A 193 12.13 -25.65 -24.91
C ARG A 193 13.16 -26.38 -25.81
N ALA A 194 14.44 -26.07 -25.67
CA ALA A 194 15.51 -26.76 -26.41
C ALA A 194 15.58 -28.27 -26.04
N LEU A 195 15.20 -28.63 -24.82
CA LEU A 195 15.08 -30.03 -24.35
C LEU A 195 13.75 -30.69 -24.73
N GLY A 196 12.91 -30.02 -25.53
CA GLY A 196 11.63 -30.56 -25.99
C GLY A 196 10.47 -30.44 -25.00
N ALA A 197 10.58 -29.59 -23.97
CA ALA A 197 9.50 -29.34 -23.02
C ALA A 197 8.27 -28.73 -23.73
N ASN A 198 7.09 -29.23 -23.38
CA ASN A 198 5.83 -28.67 -23.87
C ASN A 198 5.54 -27.28 -23.21
N PRO A 199 4.62 -26.48 -23.74
CA PRO A 199 4.32 -25.14 -23.20
C PRO A 199 3.96 -25.16 -21.72
N LEU A 200 3.20 -26.13 -21.23
CA LEU A 200 2.79 -26.24 -19.83
C LEU A 200 3.99 -26.52 -18.91
N GLN A 201 4.88 -27.42 -19.34
CA GLN A 201 6.13 -27.71 -18.61
C GLN A 201 7.05 -26.50 -18.57
N THR A 202 7.19 -25.79 -19.69
CA THR A 202 7.97 -24.54 -19.78
C THR A 202 7.40 -23.48 -18.84
N HIS A 203 6.07 -23.37 -18.73
CA HIS A 203 5.44 -22.46 -17.78
C HIS A 203 5.69 -22.85 -16.34
N ARG A 204 5.44 -24.13 -15.99
CA ARG A 204 5.58 -24.59 -14.61
C ARG A 204 7.01 -24.45 -14.11
N PHE A 205 8.00 -24.90 -14.87
CA PHE A 205 9.39 -24.97 -14.42
C PHE A 205 10.22 -23.74 -14.81
N GLY A 206 9.89 -23.08 -15.91
CA GLY A 206 10.64 -21.93 -16.41
C GLY A 206 10.13 -20.56 -15.95
N ILE A 207 8.83 -20.41 -15.70
CA ILE A 207 8.22 -19.11 -15.34
C ILE A 207 7.72 -19.13 -13.90
N PHE A 208 6.80 -20.03 -13.57
CA PHE A 208 6.14 -20.05 -12.27
C PHE A 208 7.13 -20.23 -11.12
N THR A 209 8.10 -21.12 -11.25
CA THR A 209 9.12 -21.34 -10.21
C THR A 209 9.91 -20.08 -9.89
N GLN A 210 10.22 -19.24 -10.91
CA GLN A 210 10.92 -17.97 -10.71
C GLN A 210 10.03 -16.88 -10.09
N SER A 211 8.76 -16.82 -10.49
CA SER A 211 7.82 -15.78 -10.03
C SER A 211 7.16 -16.09 -8.68
N PHE A 212 7.15 -17.34 -8.25
CA PHE A 212 6.47 -17.78 -7.02
C PHE A 212 6.94 -17.04 -5.75
N PRO A 213 8.26 -16.83 -5.51
CA PRO A 213 8.71 -16.04 -4.36
C PRO A 213 8.17 -14.61 -4.37
N THR A 214 8.08 -14.00 -5.56
CA THR A 214 7.49 -12.66 -5.73
C THR A 214 6.00 -12.66 -5.37
N PHE A 215 5.25 -13.70 -5.74
CA PHE A 215 3.83 -13.81 -5.38
C PHE A 215 3.62 -13.93 -3.88
N LEU A 216 4.44 -14.72 -3.20
CA LEU A 216 4.42 -14.80 -1.74
C LEU A 216 4.72 -13.43 -1.10
N ALA A 217 5.74 -12.72 -1.62
CA ALA A 217 6.07 -11.39 -1.14
C ALA A 217 4.90 -10.40 -1.28
N LEU A 218 4.25 -10.40 -2.44
CA LEU A 218 3.11 -9.54 -2.75
C LEU A 218 1.89 -9.89 -1.89
N SER A 219 1.61 -11.19 -1.69
CA SER A 219 0.52 -11.64 -0.80
C SER A 219 0.75 -11.21 0.64
N LEU A 220 1.96 -11.38 1.17
CA LEU A 220 2.32 -10.96 2.52
C LEU A 220 2.22 -9.44 2.68
N TYR A 221 2.69 -8.68 1.69
CA TYR A 221 2.53 -7.23 1.66
C TYR A 221 1.06 -6.82 1.65
N GLN A 222 0.22 -7.56 0.92
CA GLN A 222 -1.21 -7.24 0.85
C GLN A 222 -1.93 -7.55 2.16
N ILE A 223 -1.59 -8.63 2.87
CA ILE A 223 -2.10 -8.90 4.23
C ILE A 223 -1.76 -7.75 5.17
N GLU A 224 -0.51 -7.26 5.15
CA GLU A 224 -0.07 -6.12 5.93
C GLU A 224 -0.87 -4.85 5.59
N SER A 225 -1.02 -4.53 4.30
CA SER A 225 -1.79 -3.38 3.81
C SER A 225 -3.27 -3.45 4.21
N ASN A 226 -3.87 -4.63 4.06
CA ASN A 226 -5.27 -4.86 4.40
C ASN A 226 -5.53 -4.80 5.90
N THR A 227 -4.57 -5.15 6.74
CA THR A 227 -4.69 -5.00 8.21
C THR A 227 -4.94 -3.53 8.60
N ARG A 228 -4.28 -2.59 7.92
CA ARG A 228 -4.52 -1.15 8.11
C ARG A 228 -5.89 -0.72 7.56
N SER A 229 -6.23 -1.16 6.38
CA SER A 229 -7.45 -0.77 5.68
C SER A 229 -8.71 -1.41 6.28
N ALA A 230 -8.59 -2.52 6.99
CA ALA A 230 -9.72 -3.22 7.60
C ALA A 230 -10.44 -2.39 8.67
N ALA A 231 -9.74 -1.49 9.35
CA ALA A 231 -10.39 -0.54 10.26
C ALA A 231 -11.37 0.36 9.50
N VAL A 232 -10.99 0.88 8.32
CA VAL A 232 -11.86 1.70 7.46
C VAL A 232 -13.03 0.88 6.94
N LEU A 233 -12.82 -0.39 6.59
CA LEU A 233 -13.87 -1.28 6.13
C LEU A 233 -14.95 -1.50 7.21
N GLY A 234 -14.58 -1.49 8.48
CA GLY A 234 -15.51 -1.54 9.59
C GLY A 234 -16.45 -0.34 9.67
N PHE A 235 -16.02 0.88 9.25
CA PHE A 235 -16.89 2.07 9.22
C PHE A 235 -18.11 1.91 8.30
N VAL A 236 -17.96 1.12 7.24
CA VAL A 236 -19.07 0.85 6.31
C VAL A 236 -19.93 -0.34 6.71
N GLY A 237 -19.68 -0.93 7.89
CA GLY A 237 -20.50 -2.02 8.44
C GLY A 237 -20.01 -3.42 8.08
N ALA A 238 -18.80 -3.57 7.61
CA ALA A 238 -18.20 -4.87 7.27
C ALA A 238 -17.68 -5.67 8.49
N GLY A 239 -18.06 -5.27 9.70
CA GLY A 239 -17.72 -5.96 10.93
C GLY A 239 -16.33 -5.65 11.49
N GLY A 240 -15.96 -6.40 12.54
CA GLY A 240 -14.68 -6.28 13.20
C GLY A 240 -14.52 -5.04 14.08
N ILE A 241 -13.30 -4.76 14.50
CA ILE A 241 -13.00 -3.66 15.44
C ILE A 241 -13.31 -2.28 14.85
N GLY A 242 -13.27 -2.13 13.52
CA GLY A 242 -13.60 -0.87 12.86
C GLY A 242 -15.06 -0.44 13.05
N LEU A 243 -16.00 -1.39 13.16
CA LEU A 243 -17.41 -1.09 13.50
C LEU A 243 -17.50 -0.53 14.91
N VAL A 244 -16.86 -1.18 15.89
CA VAL A 244 -16.81 -0.73 17.28
C VAL A 244 -16.16 0.65 17.40
N TYR A 245 -15.11 0.89 16.65
CA TYR A 245 -14.47 2.19 16.55
C TYR A 245 -15.44 3.27 16.05
N ALA A 246 -16.16 3.00 14.96
CA ALA A 246 -17.14 3.93 14.39
C ALA A 246 -18.30 4.23 15.36
N GLU A 247 -18.78 3.22 16.07
CA GLU A 247 -19.83 3.39 17.08
C GLU A 247 -19.36 4.29 18.23
N ASN A 248 -18.18 4.02 18.81
CA ASN A 248 -17.64 4.84 19.89
C ASN A 248 -17.32 6.27 19.44
N MET A 249 -16.92 6.46 18.18
CA MET A 249 -16.72 7.78 17.60
C MET A 249 -18.02 8.57 17.51
N ARG A 250 -19.14 7.91 17.13
CA ARG A 250 -20.49 8.53 17.08
C ARG A 250 -21.02 8.84 18.48
N LEU A 251 -20.71 8.02 19.47
CA LEU A 251 -21.09 8.19 20.86
C LEU A 251 -20.18 9.18 21.62
N TRP A 252 -19.16 9.77 20.97
CA TRP A 252 -18.20 10.69 21.57
C TRP A 252 -17.35 10.10 22.71
N ASN A 253 -17.19 8.77 22.74
CA ASN A 253 -16.34 8.04 23.69
C ASN A 253 -14.87 8.09 23.25
N TRP A 254 -14.26 9.26 23.34
CA TRP A 254 -12.91 9.51 22.81
C TRP A 254 -11.80 8.71 23.50
N ASP A 255 -11.99 8.35 24.75
CA ASP A 255 -11.12 7.48 25.54
C ASP A 255 -11.07 6.06 24.96
N VAL A 256 -12.24 5.46 24.66
CA VAL A 256 -12.33 4.14 23.99
C VAL A 256 -11.78 4.19 22.59
N VAL A 257 -12.06 5.26 21.83
CA VAL A 257 -11.50 5.47 20.47
C VAL A 257 -9.99 5.48 20.51
N MET A 258 -9.38 6.19 21.47
CA MET A 258 -7.93 6.21 21.63
C MET A 258 -7.34 4.83 21.99
N PHE A 259 -7.97 4.11 22.89
CA PHE A 259 -7.57 2.76 23.27
C PHE A 259 -7.57 1.81 22.06
N ILE A 260 -8.66 1.80 21.29
CA ILE A 260 -8.76 0.98 20.07
C ILE A 260 -7.68 1.40 19.06
N THR A 261 -7.44 2.71 18.90
CA THR A 261 -6.38 3.23 18.01
C THR A 261 -5.01 2.71 18.41
N LEU A 262 -4.66 2.76 19.70
CA LEU A 262 -3.38 2.27 20.21
C LEU A 262 -3.22 0.76 19.95
N ILE A 263 -4.26 -0.03 20.20
CA ILE A 263 -4.22 -1.47 19.91
C ILE A 263 -4.06 -1.72 18.41
N LEU A 264 -4.78 -1.00 17.55
CA LEU A 264 -4.63 -1.12 16.10
C LEU A 264 -3.20 -0.81 15.65
N VAL A 265 -2.58 0.24 16.18
CA VAL A 265 -1.18 0.57 15.90
C VAL A 265 -0.25 -0.58 16.29
N VAL A 266 -0.43 -1.16 17.49
CA VAL A 266 0.37 -2.29 17.97
C VAL A 266 0.20 -3.51 17.05
N ILE A 267 -1.03 -3.80 16.63
CA ILE A 267 -1.32 -4.93 15.73
C ILE A 267 -0.69 -4.70 14.35
N VAL A 268 -0.82 -3.50 13.79
CA VAL A 268 -0.18 -3.17 12.50
C VAL A 268 1.33 -3.34 12.62
N MET A 269 1.97 -2.80 13.65
CA MET A 269 3.41 -2.97 13.88
C MET A 269 3.82 -4.45 14.03
N ALA A 270 3.01 -5.25 14.71
CA ALA A 270 3.24 -6.69 14.84
C ALA A 270 3.12 -7.40 13.48
N MET A 271 2.11 -7.07 12.69
CA MET A 271 1.90 -7.62 11.35
C MET A 271 3.02 -7.21 10.39
N ASP A 272 3.47 -5.96 10.42
CA ASP A 272 4.61 -5.47 9.64
C ASP A 272 5.88 -6.26 9.97
N LYS A 273 6.14 -6.49 11.26
CA LYS A 273 7.30 -7.28 11.72
C LYS A 273 7.21 -8.75 11.30
N ILE A 274 6.05 -9.40 11.48
CA ILE A 274 5.82 -10.79 11.06
C ILE A 274 6.01 -10.92 9.54
N SER A 275 5.39 -10.06 8.75
CA SER A 275 5.52 -10.01 7.30
C SER A 275 6.97 -9.85 6.84
N SER A 276 7.72 -8.96 7.51
CA SER A 276 9.14 -8.71 7.23
C SER A 276 10.00 -9.96 7.49
N ILE A 277 9.79 -10.63 8.62
CA ILE A 277 10.51 -11.86 8.99
C ILE A 277 10.20 -12.99 7.99
N LEU A 278 8.93 -13.16 7.63
CA LEU A 278 8.52 -14.19 6.67
C LEU A 278 9.15 -13.93 5.28
N ARG A 279 9.15 -12.69 4.82
CA ARG A 279 9.80 -12.32 3.54
C ARG A 279 11.30 -12.58 3.56
N ALA A 280 11.98 -12.18 4.62
CA ALA A 280 13.42 -12.37 4.73
C ALA A 280 13.80 -13.87 4.75
N LYS A 281 13.09 -14.68 5.50
CA LYS A 281 13.35 -16.12 5.63
C LYS A 281 13.03 -16.88 4.34
N TYR A 282 11.85 -16.66 3.75
CA TYR A 282 11.36 -17.48 2.63
C TYR A 282 11.76 -16.95 1.25
N ILE A 283 12.09 -15.66 1.14
CA ILE A 283 12.42 -15.04 -0.15
C ILE A 283 13.92 -14.78 -0.29
N HIS A 284 14.58 -14.30 0.76
CA HIS A 284 16.01 -13.99 0.72
C HIS A 284 16.91 -15.10 1.27
N GLY A 285 16.31 -16.14 1.92
CA GLY A 285 17.08 -17.24 2.52
C GLY A 285 18.01 -16.79 3.65
N GLU A 286 17.71 -15.67 4.30
CA GLU A 286 18.50 -15.15 5.41
C GLU A 286 18.00 -15.73 6.74
N ASP A 287 18.91 -16.32 7.51
CA ASP A 287 18.65 -16.64 8.92
C ASP A 287 18.63 -15.31 9.70
N ILE A 288 17.44 -14.89 10.12
CA ILE A 288 17.26 -13.66 10.88
C ILE A 288 17.10 -14.02 12.36
N ASP A 289 18.04 -13.56 13.18
CA ASP A 289 17.83 -13.43 14.61
C ASP A 289 16.82 -12.30 14.87
N LEU A 290 15.75 -12.61 15.61
CA LEU A 290 14.61 -11.72 15.89
C LEU A 290 15.00 -10.37 16.54
N PHE A 291 16.22 -10.26 17.05
CA PHE A 291 16.74 -9.11 17.82
C PHE A 291 17.93 -8.40 17.18
N ASP A 292 18.40 -8.86 16.01
CA ASP A 292 19.53 -8.22 15.34
C ASP A 292 19.04 -7.05 14.44
N PRO A 293 19.67 -5.86 14.50
CA PRO A 293 19.32 -4.76 13.60
C PRO A 293 19.63 -5.17 12.15
N PRO A 294 18.86 -4.67 11.16
CA PRO A 294 19.00 -5.08 9.76
C PRO A 294 20.46 -4.88 9.31
N ARG A 295 21.11 -5.99 8.98
CA ARG A 295 22.49 -5.96 8.44
C ARG A 295 22.49 -5.12 7.19
N LYS A 296 23.42 -4.16 7.12
CA LYS A 296 23.67 -3.36 5.91
C LYS A 296 23.84 -4.30 4.71
N PRO A 297 23.25 -4.01 3.55
CA PRO A 297 23.38 -4.85 2.37
C PRO A 297 24.87 -5.08 2.10
N LYS A 298 25.29 -6.35 1.96
CA LYS A 298 26.63 -6.70 1.56
C LYS A 298 26.91 -5.96 0.26
N THR A 299 28.02 -5.22 0.22
CA THR A 299 28.52 -4.51 -0.96
C THR A 299 28.34 -5.37 -2.21
N PRO A 300 27.82 -4.78 -3.31
CA PRO A 300 27.61 -5.55 -4.54
C PRO A 300 28.90 -6.25 -4.93
N VAL A 301 28.80 -7.55 -5.16
CA VAL A 301 29.90 -8.34 -5.72
C VAL A 301 30.37 -7.62 -6.99
N LYS A 302 31.62 -7.15 -7.00
CA LYS A 302 32.22 -6.58 -8.19
C LYS A 302 32.16 -7.66 -9.27
N LEU A 303 31.19 -7.57 -10.17
CA LEU A 303 31.18 -8.35 -11.40
C LEU A 303 32.46 -7.99 -12.16
N TYR A 304 33.36 -8.96 -12.24
CA TYR A 304 34.56 -8.89 -13.09
C TYR A 304 34.03 -8.71 -14.52
N ARG A 305 34.25 -7.52 -15.10
CA ARG A 305 34.11 -7.32 -16.54
C ARG A 305 35.41 -7.80 -17.16
N PRO A 306 35.37 -8.75 -18.10
CA PRO A 306 36.52 -9.11 -18.91
C PRO A 306 36.93 -7.96 -19.82
#